data_f38e44824482a99e73811c02723971de
#
_entry.id   f38e44824482a99e73811c02723971de
#
_cell.length_a   1.000
_cell.length_b   1.000
_cell.length_c   1.000
_cell.angle_alpha   90.00
_cell.angle_beta   90.00
_cell.angle_gamma   90.00
#
_symmetry.space_group_name_H-M   'P 1'
#
loop_
_entity.id
_entity.type
_entity.pdbx_description
1 polymer ?
#
loop_
_entity_poly.entity_id
_entity_poly.type
_entity_poly.pdbx_seq_one_letter_code
_entity_poly.pdbx_strand_id
1 'polypeptide(L)'
;YKYNSDLFLILPGTEIAAVLFDEKDGYLKMHHLNGILGTKAMQEQAKSGLFQHMERIEPIVAYGDWDGRKVTEEMAENLRDHGCFITYNHPVWSRVESHEFEIDGIYDSLEIYNYNTVNESGTGFNTTYWDEMLRKGMHVNADAADDNHNGNFPDNFGGYVMVAAESLTHDNI
;
A
#
# COMPACT_ATOMS: atom_id res chain seq x y z
N TYR A 1 5.17 -10.76 18.05
CA TYR A 1 3.78 -10.33 17.95
C TYR A 1 2.97 -10.92 19.11
N LYS A 2 2.54 -10.05 20.04
CA LYS A 2 1.84 -10.44 21.28
C LYS A 2 0.52 -11.18 21.02
N TYR A 3 -0.11 -10.93 19.90
CA TYR A 3 -1.43 -11.45 19.56
C TYR A 3 -1.42 -12.59 18.53
N ASN A 4 -0.24 -12.97 18.02
CA ASN A 4 -0.15 -14.07 17.08
C ASN A 4 -0.53 -15.39 17.77
N SER A 5 -1.27 -16.22 17.04
CA SER A 5 -1.70 -17.56 17.45
C SER A 5 -1.86 -18.43 16.21
N ASP A 6 -2.23 -19.69 16.41
CA ASP A 6 -2.53 -20.62 15.30
C ASP A 6 -3.72 -20.16 14.42
N LEU A 7 -4.51 -19.19 14.90
CA LEU A 7 -5.71 -18.67 14.23
C LEU A 7 -5.59 -17.19 13.83
N PHE A 8 -4.48 -16.53 14.18
CA PHE A 8 -4.32 -15.10 13.92
C PHE A 8 -2.85 -14.74 13.76
N LEU A 9 -2.52 -14.12 12.65
CA LEU A 9 -1.17 -13.68 12.33
C LEU A 9 -1.17 -12.19 11.99
N ILE A 10 -0.27 -11.43 12.63
CA ILE A 10 -0.02 -10.03 12.28
C ILE A 10 1.13 -10.00 11.28
N LEU A 11 0.90 -9.39 10.13
CA LEU A 11 1.94 -9.11 9.15
C LEU A 11 2.54 -7.73 9.44
N PRO A 12 3.88 -7.58 9.45
CA PRO A 12 4.49 -6.26 9.50
C PRO A 12 4.29 -5.54 8.17
N GLY A 13 4.14 -4.23 8.22
CA GLY A 13 4.01 -3.41 7.03
C GLY A 13 4.22 -1.95 7.33
N THR A 14 4.39 -1.18 6.29
CA THR A 14 4.49 0.27 6.32
C THR A 14 3.80 0.88 5.12
N GLU A 15 3.18 2.03 5.29
CA GLU A 15 2.75 2.87 4.19
C GLU A 15 3.76 4.00 4.00
N ILE A 16 4.25 4.15 2.77
CA ILE A 16 5.11 5.28 2.39
C ILE A 16 4.34 6.21 1.46
N ALA A 17 4.68 7.50 1.52
CA ALA A 17 3.98 8.54 0.79
C ALA A 17 4.95 9.43 0.01
N ALA A 18 4.52 9.90 -1.16
CA ALA A 18 5.08 11.06 -1.84
C ALA A 18 3.95 12.05 -2.12
N VAL A 19 4.19 13.32 -1.81
CA VAL A 19 3.15 14.35 -1.82
C VAL A 19 3.57 15.53 -2.67
N LEU A 20 2.71 15.94 -3.60
CA LEU A 20 2.78 17.22 -4.29
C LEU A 20 1.67 18.13 -3.77
N PHE A 21 2.04 19.29 -3.31
CA PHE A 21 1.11 20.38 -3.04
C PHE A 21 1.27 21.47 -4.08
N ASP A 22 0.24 21.68 -4.87
CA ASP A 22 0.20 22.78 -5.85
C ASP A 22 -0.40 24.02 -5.18
N GLU A 23 0.48 24.98 -4.83
CA GLU A 23 0.07 26.22 -4.18
C GLU A 23 -0.79 27.10 -5.09
N LYS A 24 -0.60 27.02 -6.42
CA LYS A 24 -1.29 27.85 -7.39
C LYS A 24 -2.74 27.45 -7.55
N ASP A 25 -2.98 26.16 -7.69
CA ASP A 25 -4.32 25.61 -7.93
C ASP A 25 -4.95 25.07 -6.63
N GLY A 26 -4.21 25.06 -5.53
CA GLY A 26 -4.67 24.70 -4.20
C GLY A 26 -5.06 23.24 -4.07
N TYR A 27 -4.47 22.34 -4.86
CA TYR A 27 -4.77 20.91 -4.77
C TYR A 27 -3.60 20.10 -4.25
N LEU A 28 -3.94 18.96 -3.67
CA LEU A 28 -3.02 17.97 -3.17
C LEU A 28 -3.11 16.71 -4.04
N LYS A 29 -1.96 16.23 -4.47
CA LYS A 29 -1.79 14.96 -5.18
C LYS A 29 -0.77 14.12 -4.42
N MET A 30 -0.99 12.81 -4.34
CA MET A 30 -0.05 11.95 -3.61
C MET A 30 -0.01 10.53 -4.16
N HIS A 31 1.12 9.87 -3.97
CA HIS A 31 1.24 8.43 -4.13
C HIS A 31 1.37 7.80 -2.76
N HIS A 32 0.60 6.76 -2.49
CA HIS A 32 0.73 5.92 -1.31
C HIS A 32 0.97 4.47 -1.74
N LEU A 33 2.02 3.87 -1.19
CA LEU A 33 2.32 2.45 -1.39
C LEU A 33 2.51 1.77 -0.05
N ASN A 34 1.93 0.58 0.10
CA ASN A 34 2.24 -0.29 1.23
C ASN A 34 3.34 -1.26 0.87
N GLY A 35 4.31 -1.41 1.80
CA GLY A 35 5.24 -2.51 1.82
C GLY A 35 4.89 -3.48 2.94
N ILE A 36 4.60 -4.73 2.60
CA ILE A 36 4.16 -5.76 3.55
C ILE A 36 5.26 -6.82 3.69
N LEU A 37 5.46 -7.33 4.92
CA LEU A 37 6.46 -8.31 5.34
C LEU A 37 7.89 -7.75 5.44
N GLY A 38 8.51 -7.32 4.35
CA GLY A 38 9.91 -6.92 4.34
C GLY A 38 10.91 -8.09 4.48
N THR A 39 12.17 -7.79 4.72
CA THR A 39 13.22 -8.78 4.90
C THR A 39 13.00 -9.66 6.14
N LYS A 40 13.61 -10.84 6.15
CA LYS A 40 13.55 -11.72 7.33
C LYS A 40 14.08 -11.03 8.59
N ALA A 41 15.08 -10.17 8.47
CA ALA A 41 15.58 -9.38 9.60
C ALA A 41 14.53 -8.43 10.15
N MET A 42 13.80 -7.72 9.29
CA MET A 42 12.70 -6.85 9.68
C MET A 42 11.57 -7.63 10.36
N GLN A 43 11.20 -8.78 9.81
CA GLN A 43 10.18 -9.67 10.41
C GLN A 43 10.58 -10.15 11.81
N GLU A 44 11.85 -10.52 12.01
CA GLU A 44 12.36 -10.93 13.34
C GLU A 44 12.38 -9.77 14.34
N GLN A 45 12.75 -8.57 13.90
CA GLN A 45 12.66 -7.35 14.73
C GLN A 45 11.22 -7.07 15.15
N ALA A 46 10.28 -7.20 14.22
CA ALA A 46 8.84 -7.03 14.49
C ALA A 46 8.32 -8.04 15.53
N LYS A 47 8.80 -9.29 15.51
CA LYS A 47 8.44 -10.32 16.51
C LYS A 47 8.84 -9.92 17.94
N SER A 48 9.92 -9.19 18.11
CA SER A 48 10.38 -8.74 19.42
C SER A 48 9.46 -7.72 20.08
N GLY A 49 8.57 -7.09 19.30
CA GLY A 49 7.71 -6.00 19.77
C GLY A 49 8.43 -4.67 19.98
N LEU A 50 9.69 -4.58 19.57
CA LEU A 50 10.50 -3.35 19.69
C LEU A 50 10.42 -2.52 18.41
N PHE A 51 9.22 -2.11 18.04
CA PHE A 51 8.97 -1.34 16.81
C PHE A 51 9.81 -0.08 16.68
N GLN A 52 10.16 0.56 17.78
CA GLN A 52 11.04 1.74 17.78
C GLN A 52 12.48 1.43 17.32
N HIS A 53 12.87 0.17 17.27
CA HIS A 53 14.21 -0.29 16.84
C HIS A 53 14.17 -1.01 15.49
N MET A 54 12.99 -1.14 14.87
CA MET A 54 12.90 -1.70 13.53
C MET A 54 13.55 -0.75 12.53
N GLU A 55 14.23 -1.35 11.56
CA GLU A 55 14.60 -0.64 10.34
C GLU A 55 13.34 -0.04 9.71
N ARG A 56 13.38 1.23 9.40
CA ARG A 56 12.27 1.95 8.78
C ARG A 56 12.60 2.22 7.33
N ILE A 57 11.60 2.06 6.50
CA ILE A 57 11.65 2.51 5.11
C ILE A 57 11.25 3.98 5.11
N GLU A 58 12.22 4.85 4.79
CA GLU A 58 11.96 6.29 4.79
C GLU A 58 11.08 6.66 3.58
N PRO A 59 10.11 7.56 3.78
CA PRO A 59 9.27 8.03 2.68
C PRO A 59 10.10 8.85 1.69
N ILE A 60 9.74 8.72 0.41
CA ILE A 60 10.24 9.62 -0.64
C ILE A 60 9.30 10.81 -0.69
N VAL A 61 9.87 12.02 -0.54
CA VAL A 61 9.09 13.25 -0.60
C VAL A 61 9.55 14.06 -1.80
N ALA A 62 8.65 14.22 -2.77
CA ALA A 62 8.90 15.03 -3.95
C ALA A 62 8.26 16.41 -3.77
N TYR A 63 9.08 17.47 -3.90
CA TYR A 63 8.63 18.86 -3.94
C TYR A 63 9.10 19.51 -5.23
N GLY A 64 8.23 20.31 -5.84
CA GLY A 64 8.59 21.07 -7.04
C GLY A 64 8.29 20.31 -8.32
N ASP A 65 9.30 19.94 -9.10
CA ASP A 65 9.10 19.24 -10.36
C ASP A 65 8.56 17.82 -10.11
N TRP A 66 7.25 17.66 -10.33
CA TRP A 66 6.55 16.40 -10.15
C TRP A 66 6.57 15.56 -11.42
N ASP A 67 7.34 14.50 -11.40
CA ASP A 67 7.22 13.39 -12.34
C ASP A 67 6.60 12.21 -11.58
N GLY A 68 5.27 12.13 -11.61
CA GLY A 68 4.53 11.14 -10.81
C GLY A 68 4.92 9.70 -11.12
N ARG A 69 5.20 9.41 -12.40
CA ARG A 69 5.66 8.08 -12.81
C ARG A 69 7.01 7.71 -12.19
N LYS A 70 7.97 8.62 -12.30
CA LYS A 70 9.30 8.41 -11.71
C LYS A 70 9.24 8.27 -10.20
N VAL A 71 8.45 9.10 -9.54
CA VAL A 71 8.23 9.04 -8.09
C VAL A 71 7.65 7.69 -7.69
N THR A 72 6.66 7.18 -8.43
CA THR A 72 6.06 5.86 -8.17
C THR A 72 7.07 4.73 -8.35
N GLU A 73 7.89 4.79 -9.40
CA GLU A 73 8.96 3.83 -9.65
C GLU A 73 9.99 3.82 -8.50
N GLU A 74 10.47 4.99 -8.07
CA GLU A 74 11.42 5.11 -6.95
C GLU A 74 10.85 4.60 -5.63
N MET A 75 9.57 4.86 -5.35
CA MET A 75 8.88 4.34 -4.15
C MET A 75 8.79 2.81 -4.19
N ALA A 76 8.37 2.24 -5.32
CA ALA A 76 8.24 0.80 -5.46
C ALA A 76 9.60 0.09 -5.40
N GLU A 77 10.64 0.66 -6.02
CA GLU A 77 12.01 0.14 -5.92
C GLU A 77 12.50 0.15 -4.46
N ASN A 78 12.26 1.23 -3.74
CA ASN A 78 12.63 1.33 -2.33
C ASN A 78 11.99 0.21 -1.49
N LEU A 79 10.69 -0.04 -1.67
CA LEU A 79 10.00 -1.13 -0.96
C LEU A 79 10.51 -2.51 -1.40
N ARG A 80 10.79 -2.70 -2.69
CA ARG A 80 11.32 -3.95 -3.23
C ARG A 80 12.71 -4.28 -2.70
N ASP A 81 13.57 -3.28 -2.58
CA ASP A 81 14.91 -3.43 -2.00
C ASP A 81 14.85 -3.88 -0.53
N HIS A 82 13.76 -3.56 0.15
CA HIS A 82 13.47 -4.04 1.50
C HIS A 82 12.71 -5.37 1.53
N GLY A 83 12.55 -6.04 0.39
CA GLY A 83 11.91 -7.37 0.30
C GLY A 83 10.42 -7.39 0.59
N CYS A 84 9.73 -6.28 0.37
CA CYS A 84 8.30 -6.17 0.62
C CYS A 84 7.46 -6.74 -0.53
N PHE A 85 6.29 -7.29 -0.20
CA PHE A 85 5.14 -7.33 -1.09
C PHE A 85 4.57 -5.91 -1.18
N ILE A 86 4.33 -5.43 -2.40
CA ILE A 86 4.01 -4.02 -2.66
C ILE A 86 2.59 -3.89 -3.18
N THR A 87 1.79 -3.05 -2.52
CA THR A 87 0.48 -2.64 -3.04
C THR A 87 0.43 -1.13 -3.27
N TYR A 88 -0.18 -0.74 -4.39
CA TYR A 88 -0.47 0.65 -4.70
C TYR A 88 -1.86 1.02 -4.17
N ASN A 89 -1.94 2.07 -3.35
CA ASN A 89 -3.14 2.39 -2.58
C ASN A 89 -4.03 3.45 -3.26
N HIS A 90 -5.34 3.30 -3.15
CA HIS A 90 -6.44 4.26 -3.37
C HIS A 90 -6.18 5.39 -4.42
N PRO A 91 -5.86 5.09 -5.69
CA PRO A 91 -5.47 6.11 -6.68
C PRO A 91 -6.52 7.20 -6.94
N VAL A 92 -7.83 6.88 -6.84
CA VAL A 92 -8.89 7.88 -7.01
C VAL A 92 -8.84 8.92 -5.90
N TRP A 93 -8.73 8.50 -4.65
CA TRP A 93 -8.59 9.40 -3.50
C TRP A 93 -7.31 10.25 -3.61
N SER A 94 -6.23 9.65 -4.07
CA SER A 94 -4.91 10.25 -4.23
C SER A 94 -4.83 11.32 -5.33
N ARG A 95 -5.85 11.40 -6.20
CA ARG A 95 -5.96 12.36 -7.31
C ARG A 95 -4.82 12.25 -8.33
N VAL A 96 -4.28 11.05 -8.49
CA VAL A 96 -3.24 10.74 -9.47
C VAL A 96 -3.86 10.34 -10.81
N GLU A 97 -3.11 10.56 -11.87
CA GLU A 97 -3.51 10.15 -13.21
C GLU A 97 -2.99 8.74 -13.53
N SER A 98 -3.72 7.98 -14.35
CA SER A 98 -3.39 6.59 -14.64
C SER A 98 -1.96 6.40 -15.15
N HIS A 99 -1.46 7.31 -15.99
CA HIS A 99 -0.09 7.22 -16.52
C HIS A 99 1.01 7.35 -15.46
N GLU A 100 0.70 7.88 -14.27
CA GLU A 100 1.64 8.06 -13.17
C GLU A 100 1.87 6.76 -12.38
N PHE A 101 0.88 5.86 -12.34
CA PHE A 101 0.97 4.64 -11.53
C PHE A 101 0.71 3.33 -12.30
N GLU A 102 0.10 3.37 -13.48
CA GLU A 102 -0.07 2.17 -14.29
C GLU A 102 1.25 1.75 -14.94
N ILE A 103 2.07 1.06 -14.16
CA ILE A 103 3.41 0.63 -14.53
C ILE A 103 3.51 -0.88 -14.33
N ASP A 104 3.81 -1.60 -15.42
CA ASP A 104 3.86 -3.06 -15.39
C ASP A 104 5.00 -3.57 -14.52
N GLY A 105 4.68 -4.52 -13.65
CA GLY A 105 5.66 -5.28 -12.87
C GLY A 105 6.35 -4.54 -11.73
N ILE A 106 5.93 -3.32 -11.38
CA ILE A 106 6.54 -2.59 -10.26
C ILE A 106 5.85 -2.82 -8.91
N TYR A 107 4.59 -3.21 -8.89
CA TYR A 107 3.89 -3.65 -7.68
C TYR A 107 3.22 -5.00 -7.85
N ASP A 108 2.96 -5.64 -6.74
CA ASP A 108 2.33 -6.95 -6.69
C ASP A 108 0.81 -6.86 -6.75
N SER A 109 0.22 -5.78 -6.21
CA SER A 109 -1.22 -5.54 -6.25
C SER A 109 -1.61 -4.07 -6.35
N LEU A 110 -2.86 -3.83 -6.76
CA LEU A 110 -3.55 -2.55 -6.70
C LEU A 110 -4.70 -2.64 -5.69
N GLU A 111 -4.80 -1.68 -4.81
CA GLU A 111 -5.94 -1.56 -3.91
C GLU A 111 -7.20 -1.14 -4.69
N ILE A 112 -8.07 -2.11 -4.96
CA ILE A 112 -9.31 -1.89 -5.71
C ILE A 112 -10.46 -1.38 -4.85
N TYR A 113 -10.34 -1.55 -3.53
CA TYR A 113 -11.32 -1.11 -2.55
C TYR A 113 -10.64 -0.65 -1.26
N ASN A 114 -10.90 0.59 -0.89
CA ASN A 114 -10.44 1.18 0.36
C ASN A 114 -11.65 1.63 1.20
N TYR A 115 -11.84 1.01 2.36
CA TYR A 115 -13.05 1.22 3.14
C TYR A 115 -13.11 2.62 3.76
N ASN A 116 -11.99 3.14 4.25
CA ASN A 116 -11.94 4.48 4.81
C ASN A 116 -12.30 5.55 3.78
N THR A 117 -11.70 5.50 2.60
CA THR A 117 -11.96 6.53 1.56
C THR A 117 -13.36 6.41 0.94
N VAL A 118 -13.99 5.22 0.96
CA VAL A 118 -15.43 5.09 0.64
C VAL A 118 -16.26 5.88 1.63
N ASN A 119 -16.00 5.75 2.93
CA ASN A 119 -16.75 6.41 3.97
C ASN A 119 -16.47 7.92 4.03
N GLU A 120 -15.22 8.32 3.82
CA GLU A 120 -14.77 9.71 3.90
C GLU A 120 -15.29 10.55 2.74
N SER A 121 -15.16 10.06 1.51
CA SER A 121 -15.36 10.87 0.31
C SER A 121 -16.01 10.15 -0.87
N GLY A 122 -16.31 8.87 -0.75
CA GLY A 122 -16.85 8.05 -1.84
C GLY A 122 -15.81 7.65 -2.90
N THR A 123 -14.52 7.87 -2.66
CA THR A 123 -13.43 7.66 -3.63
C THR A 123 -12.67 6.35 -3.47
N GLY A 124 -13.22 5.42 -2.70
CA GLY A 124 -12.55 4.15 -2.36
C GLY A 124 -12.69 3.02 -3.38
N PHE A 125 -13.36 3.24 -4.51
CA PHE A 125 -13.52 2.23 -5.55
C PHE A 125 -12.54 2.48 -6.70
N ASN A 126 -11.58 1.56 -6.89
CA ASN A 126 -10.51 1.67 -7.88
C ASN A 126 -10.52 0.54 -8.92
N THR A 127 -11.59 -0.24 -8.98
CA THR A 127 -11.75 -1.39 -9.88
C THR A 127 -11.59 -1.05 -11.37
N THR A 128 -11.96 0.17 -11.77
CA THR A 128 -11.81 0.64 -13.15
C THR A 128 -10.36 0.70 -13.59
N TYR A 129 -9.48 1.18 -12.73
CA TYR A 129 -8.03 1.22 -13.00
C TYR A 129 -7.43 -0.18 -13.08
N TRP A 130 -7.83 -1.06 -12.18
CA TRP A 130 -7.38 -2.45 -12.23
C TRP A 130 -7.81 -3.15 -13.53
N ASP A 131 -9.07 -3.00 -13.95
CA ASP A 131 -9.57 -3.52 -15.23
C ASP A 131 -8.78 -2.92 -16.42
N GLU A 132 -8.47 -1.63 -16.37
CA GLU A 132 -7.66 -0.97 -17.40
C GLU A 132 -6.23 -1.55 -17.47
N MET A 133 -5.57 -1.76 -16.34
CA MET A 133 -4.25 -2.38 -16.27
C MET A 133 -4.27 -3.79 -16.86
N LEU A 134 -5.26 -4.62 -16.48
CA LEU A 134 -5.42 -5.97 -17.03
C LEU A 134 -5.67 -5.96 -18.55
N ARG A 135 -6.48 -5.03 -19.07
CA ARG A 135 -6.69 -4.84 -20.52
C ARG A 135 -5.43 -4.44 -21.27
N LYS A 136 -4.52 -3.73 -20.62
CA LYS A 136 -3.19 -3.38 -21.15
C LYS A 136 -2.22 -4.55 -21.09
N GLY A 137 -2.60 -5.70 -20.53
CA GLY A 137 -1.78 -6.91 -20.39
C GLY A 137 -0.86 -6.90 -19.19
N MET A 138 -1.07 -5.99 -18.24
CA MET A 138 -0.30 -5.94 -17.01
C MET A 138 -0.72 -7.06 -16.05
N HIS A 139 0.25 -7.61 -15.32
CA HIS A 139 0.02 -8.63 -14.31
C HIS A 139 0.06 -8.01 -12.91
N VAL A 140 -1.13 -7.66 -12.40
CA VAL A 140 -1.29 -7.05 -11.08
C VAL A 140 -2.44 -7.72 -10.35
N ASN A 141 -2.23 -8.14 -9.10
CA ASN A 141 -3.29 -8.65 -8.26
C ASN A 141 -4.21 -7.51 -7.80
N ALA A 142 -5.32 -7.87 -7.18
CA ALA A 142 -6.23 -6.92 -6.55
C ALA A 142 -6.25 -7.15 -5.05
N ASP A 143 -6.26 -6.08 -4.28
CA ASP A 143 -6.48 -6.15 -2.84
C ASP A 143 -7.56 -5.17 -2.36
N ALA A 144 -7.90 -5.28 -1.09
CA ALA A 144 -8.82 -4.41 -0.41
C ALA A 144 -8.39 -4.23 1.04
N ALA A 145 -8.48 -3.02 1.55
CA ALA A 145 -8.05 -2.67 2.89
C ALA A 145 -9.04 -1.73 3.60
N ASP A 146 -8.92 -1.70 4.93
CA ASP A 146 -9.67 -0.75 5.75
C ASP A 146 -9.07 0.66 5.72
N ASP A 147 -7.75 0.78 5.58
CA ASP A 147 -7.01 2.04 5.72
C ASP A 147 -7.37 2.74 7.04
N ASN A 148 -7.28 1.99 8.13
CA ASN A 148 -7.76 2.43 9.43
C ASN A 148 -6.78 3.37 10.11
N HIS A 149 -7.20 4.60 10.38
CA HIS A 149 -6.44 5.62 11.08
C HIS A 149 -6.83 5.76 12.56
N ASN A 150 -7.96 5.19 12.94
CA ASN A 150 -8.50 5.30 14.29
C ASN A 150 -8.76 3.91 14.84
N GLY A 151 -8.25 3.56 16.00
CA GLY A 151 -8.59 2.30 16.66
C GLY A 151 -10.08 2.19 17.04
N ASN A 152 -10.93 3.07 16.53
CA ASN A 152 -12.36 3.17 16.79
C ASN A 152 -13.15 2.90 15.50
N PHE A 153 -14.19 2.10 15.63
CA PHE A 153 -15.27 1.98 14.67
C PHE A 153 -15.76 3.37 14.19
N PRO A 154 -16.06 3.63 12.88
CA PRO A 154 -16.53 2.65 11.91
C PRO A 154 -15.51 2.12 10.87
N ASP A 155 -14.25 2.48 10.96
CA ASP A 155 -13.28 2.25 9.89
C ASP A 155 -12.64 0.85 9.89
N ASN A 156 -13.29 -0.14 10.52
CA ASN A 156 -12.78 -1.50 10.65
C ASN A 156 -13.67 -2.52 9.94
N PHE A 157 -13.03 -3.57 9.41
CA PHE A 157 -13.67 -4.76 8.85
C PHE A 157 -14.52 -4.55 7.60
N GLY A 158 -14.24 -3.48 6.85
CA GLY A 158 -14.91 -3.20 5.58
C GLY A 158 -14.14 -3.69 4.36
N GLY A 159 -12.79 -3.66 4.42
CA GLY A 159 -11.91 -4.10 3.34
C GLY A 159 -11.05 -5.30 3.77
N TYR A 160 -11.03 -6.37 2.96
CA TYR A 160 -10.19 -7.54 3.20
C TYR A 160 -9.95 -8.34 1.92
N VAL A 161 -8.95 -9.20 1.95
CA VAL A 161 -8.66 -10.16 0.90
C VAL A 161 -8.63 -11.59 1.46
N MET A 162 -8.87 -12.55 0.59
CA MET A 162 -8.70 -13.98 0.90
C MET A 162 -7.40 -14.45 0.26
N VAL A 163 -6.50 -14.97 1.07
CA VAL A 163 -5.20 -15.50 0.62
C VAL A 163 -5.22 -17.03 0.71
N ALA A 164 -4.92 -17.70 -0.39
CA ALA A 164 -4.73 -19.16 -0.39
C ALA A 164 -3.29 -19.46 0.05
N ALA A 165 -3.15 -20.07 1.22
CA ALA A 165 -1.86 -20.41 1.79
C ALA A 165 -1.90 -21.82 2.44
N GLU A 166 -0.76 -22.52 2.47
CA GLU A 166 -0.66 -23.84 3.08
C GLU A 166 -0.79 -23.79 4.60
N SER A 167 -0.34 -22.70 5.21
CA SER A 167 -0.48 -22.47 6.65
C SER A 167 -0.42 -20.96 6.96
N LEU A 168 -0.91 -20.61 8.17
CA LEU A 168 -0.92 -19.23 8.66
C LEU A 168 0.46 -18.85 9.23
N THR A 169 1.41 -18.64 8.34
CA THR A 169 2.79 -18.22 8.67
C THR A 169 3.26 -17.12 7.74
N HIS A 170 4.24 -16.31 8.17
CA HIS A 170 4.84 -15.27 7.34
C HIS A 170 5.51 -15.81 6.06
N ASP A 171 5.90 -17.08 6.04
CA ASP A 171 6.58 -17.69 4.89
C ASP A 171 5.59 -18.23 3.85
N ASN A 172 4.33 -18.44 4.22
CA ASN A 172 3.30 -19.02 3.36
C ASN A 172 2.23 -18.02 2.93
N ILE A 173 2.26 -16.80 3.44
CA ILE A 173 1.43 -15.67 3.05
C ILE A 173 2.23 -14.69 2.23
#